data_7951fcc688b60e0b51ba7a886208d883
#
_entry.id   7951fcc688b60e0b51ba7a886208d883
#
_cell.length_a   1.000
_cell.length_b   1.000
_cell.length_c   1.000
_cell.angle_alpha   90.00
_cell.angle_beta   90.00
_cell.angle_gamma   90.00
#
_symmetry.space_group_name_H-M   'P 1'
#
loop_
_entity.id
_entity.type
_entity.pdbx_description
1 polymer ?
#
loop_
_entity_poly.entity_id
_entity_poly.type
_entity_poly.pdbx_seq_one_letter_code
_entity_poly.pdbx_strand_id
1 'polypeptide(L)'
;MTAVFLETSALLRMLFGEEGGDYVVKRLREADRAIASRLIRVETERALIRLSLDRPRSHRRLLELERELKRLWPKIDFIEVSRDICDSAGRLAPRSRLRSLDAIHLATYFRAKELDPTIEILTFDERIKQEI
;
A
#
# COMPACT_ATOMS: atom_id res chain seq x y z
N MET A 1 -15.64 -10.89 9.93
CA MET A 1 -15.23 -9.58 9.38
C MET A 1 -13.96 -9.77 8.56
N THR A 2 -13.95 -9.33 7.31
CA THR A 2 -12.80 -9.48 6.40
C THR A 2 -11.98 -8.20 6.37
N ALA A 3 -10.67 -8.34 6.41
CA ALA A 3 -9.75 -7.21 6.30
C ALA A 3 -8.71 -7.49 5.21
N VAL A 4 -8.29 -6.43 4.53
CA VAL A 4 -7.18 -6.47 3.58
C VAL A 4 -6.12 -5.47 3.99
N PHE A 5 -4.87 -5.81 3.72
CA PHE A 5 -3.73 -4.91 3.90
C PHE A 5 -3.33 -4.40 2.52
N LEU A 6 -3.40 -3.09 2.34
CA LEU A 6 -3.09 -2.45 1.06
C LEU A 6 -1.65 -1.94 1.06
N GLU A 7 -0.84 -2.48 0.14
CA GLU A 7 0.52 -2.02 -0.07
C GLU A 7 0.56 -1.11 -1.30
N THR A 8 1.52 -0.21 -1.35
CA THR A 8 1.58 0.88 -2.33
C THR A 8 1.50 0.42 -3.79
N SER A 9 2.18 -0.68 -4.14
CA SER A 9 2.16 -1.17 -5.53
C SER A 9 0.76 -1.53 -6.00
N ALA A 10 -0.06 -2.09 -5.11
CA ALA A 10 -1.44 -2.44 -5.43
C ALA A 10 -2.30 -1.18 -5.60
N LEU A 11 -2.14 -0.20 -4.72
CA LEU A 11 -2.87 1.06 -4.85
C LEU A 11 -2.53 1.79 -6.15
N LEU A 12 -1.24 1.82 -6.52
CA LEU A 12 -0.82 2.48 -7.75
C LEU A 12 -1.37 1.79 -8.99
N ARG A 13 -1.43 0.45 -9.01
CA ARG A 13 -2.05 -0.27 -10.13
C ARG A 13 -3.52 0.06 -10.27
N MET A 14 -4.22 0.17 -9.15
CA MET A 14 -5.63 0.56 -9.15
C MET A 14 -5.81 1.98 -9.69
N LEU A 15 -5.04 2.93 -9.17
CA LEU A 15 -5.14 4.35 -9.56
C LEU A 15 -4.80 4.57 -11.03
N PHE A 16 -3.75 3.91 -11.52
CA PHE A 16 -3.26 4.12 -12.89
C PHE A 16 -3.94 3.21 -13.92
N GLY A 17 -4.89 2.39 -13.50
CA GLY A 17 -5.60 1.48 -14.39
C GLY A 17 -4.71 0.42 -15.02
N GLU A 18 -3.68 -0.02 -14.32
CA GLU A 18 -2.75 -1.05 -14.80
C GLU A 18 -3.29 -2.46 -14.52
N GLU A 19 -2.65 -3.45 -15.13
CA GLU A 19 -3.01 -4.86 -14.97
C GLU A 19 -3.05 -5.26 -13.50
N GLY A 20 -4.14 -5.91 -13.09
CA GLY A 20 -4.36 -6.30 -11.70
C GLY A 20 -5.08 -5.26 -10.86
N GLY A 21 -5.21 -4.03 -11.35
CA GLY A 21 -5.91 -2.96 -10.62
C GLY A 21 -7.38 -3.28 -10.36
N ASP A 22 -8.05 -3.94 -11.29
CA ASP A 22 -9.45 -4.34 -11.13
C ASP A 22 -9.63 -5.33 -9.98
N TYR A 23 -8.68 -6.24 -9.81
CA TYR A 23 -8.70 -7.17 -8.69
C TYR A 23 -8.59 -6.42 -7.35
N VAL A 24 -7.73 -5.41 -7.28
CA VAL A 24 -7.59 -4.57 -6.08
C VAL A 24 -8.91 -3.87 -5.75
N VAL A 25 -9.55 -3.27 -6.75
CA VAL A 25 -10.86 -2.62 -6.57
C VAL A 25 -11.87 -3.61 -5.99
N LYS A 26 -11.95 -4.79 -6.59
CA LYS A 26 -12.87 -5.84 -6.14
C LYS A 26 -12.62 -6.22 -4.68
N ARG A 27 -11.37 -6.47 -4.33
CA ARG A 27 -11.02 -6.87 -2.96
C ARG A 27 -11.31 -5.76 -1.95
N LEU A 28 -11.04 -4.50 -2.29
CA LEU A 28 -11.36 -3.37 -1.42
C LEU A 28 -12.86 -3.21 -1.21
N ARG A 29 -13.67 -3.45 -2.25
CA ARG A 29 -15.13 -3.38 -2.12
C ARG A 29 -15.70 -4.50 -1.27
N GLU A 30 -15.13 -5.69 -1.35
CA GLU A 30 -15.59 -6.86 -0.61
C GLU A 30 -15.17 -6.85 0.87
N ALA A 31 -14.07 -6.15 1.17
CA ALA A 31 -13.51 -6.14 2.53
C ALA A 31 -14.29 -5.18 3.45
N ASP A 32 -14.42 -5.59 4.70
CA ASP A 32 -15.02 -4.74 5.74
C ASP A 32 -14.03 -3.66 6.21
N ARG A 33 -12.74 -3.97 6.17
CA ARG A 33 -11.68 -3.06 6.59
C ARG A 33 -10.52 -3.10 5.63
N ALA A 34 -9.93 -1.93 5.36
CA ALA A 34 -8.67 -1.81 4.62
C ALA A 34 -7.64 -1.17 5.56
N ILE A 35 -6.50 -1.83 5.71
CA ILE A 35 -5.42 -1.42 6.62
C ILE A 35 -4.18 -1.16 5.77
N ALA A 36 -3.40 -0.16 6.12
CA ALA A 36 -2.15 0.14 5.42
C ALA A 36 -1.13 0.78 6.36
N SER A 37 0.13 0.70 6.00
CA SER A 37 1.16 1.53 6.63
C SER A 37 0.92 3.01 6.30
N ARG A 38 1.19 3.88 7.24
CA ARG A 38 1.19 5.34 6.98
C ARG A 38 2.06 5.72 5.78
N LEU A 39 3.10 4.95 5.50
CA LEU A 39 3.98 5.16 4.35
C LEU A 39 3.25 5.18 3.00
N ILE A 40 2.14 4.44 2.87
CA ILE A 40 1.43 4.35 1.60
C ILE A 40 1.02 5.73 1.11
N ARG A 41 0.69 6.62 2.03
CA ARG A 41 0.27 7.97 1.70
C ARG A 41 1.39 8.79 1.09
N VAL A 42 2.57 8.76 1.71
CA VAL A 42 3.74 9.47 1.21
C VAL A 42 4.16 8.92 -0.16
N GLU A 43 4.26 7.60 -0.27
CA GLU A 43 4.68 6.97 -1.53
C GLU A 43 3.71 7.24 -2.67
N THR A 44 2.41 7.19 -2.40
CA THR A 44 1.39 7.46 -3.41
C THR A 44 1.42 8.93 -3.85
N GLU A 45 1.49 9.85 -2.91
CA GLU A 45 1.57 11.29 -3.22
C GLU A 45 2.83 11.61 -4.02
N ARG A 46 3.97 11.01 -3.66
CA ARG A 46 5.21 11.19 -4.43
C ARG A 46 5.12 10.60 -5.83
N ALA A 47 4.43 9.47 -6.00
CA ALA A 47 4.19 8.90 -7.33
C ALA A 47 3.36 9.84 -8.21
N LEU A 48 2.35 10.50 -7.65
CA LEU A 48 1.57 11.49 -8.39
C LEU A 48 2.40 12.70 -8.79
N ILE A 49 3.30 13.16 -7.93
CA ILE A 49 4.22 14.24 -8.27
C ILE A 49 5.12 13.84 -9.44
N ARG A 50 5.68 12.63 -9.39
CA ARG A 50 6.51 12.13 -10.51
C ARG A 50 5.71 12.09 -11.81
N LEU A 51 4.45 11.65 -11.75
CA LEU A 51 3.58 11.64 -12.92
C LEU A 51 3.40 13.06 -13.49
N SER A 52 3.20 14.05 -12.63
CA SER A 52 3.01 15.44 -13.05
C SER A 52 4.25 16.03 -13.73
N LEU A 53 5.44 15.61 -13.27
CA LEU A 53 6.71 16.06 -13.84
C LEU A 53 7.04 15.36 -15.16
N ASP A 54 6.76 14.06 -15.25
CA ASP A 54 7.06 13.25 -16.43
C ASP A 54 6.05 13.47 -17.56
N ARG A 55 4.81 13.84 -17.22
CA ARG A 55 3.73 14.04 -18.17
C ARG A 55 2.95 15.31 -17.87
N PRO A 56 3.51 16.50 -18.17
CA PRO A 56 2.86 17.78 -17.83
C PRO A 56 1.47 17.98 -18.43
N ARG A 57 1.14 17.28 -19.52
CA ARG A 57 -0.18 17.38 -20.19
C ARG A 57 -1.26 16.55 -19.45
N SER A 58 -0.91 15.81 -18.42
CA SER A 58 -1.83 14.95 -17.68
C SER A 58 -2.49 15.66 -16.49
N HIS A 59 -2.59 16.99 -16.53
CA HIS A 59 -3.14 17.77 -15.43
C HIS A 59 -4.55 17.34 -15.01
N ARG A 60 -5.43 17.12 -15.98
CA ARG A 60 -6.80 16.65 -15.72
C ARG A 60 -6.78 15.29 -15.02
N ARG A 61 -5.98 14.37 -15.52
CA ARG A 61 -5.87 13.04 -14.94
C ARG A 61 -5.32 13.10 -13.51
N LEU A 62 -4.35 13.97 -13.27
CA LEU A 62 -3.79 14.19 -11.94
C LEU A 62 -4.86 14.65 -10.96
N LEU A 63 -5.70 15.61 -11.36
CA LEU A 63 -6.80 16.10 -10.52
C LEU A 63 -7.82 14.99 -10.21
N GLU A 64 -8.13 14.14 -11.19
CA GLU A 64 -9.02 13.00 -10.99
C GLU A 64 -8.44 12.02 -9.95
N LEU A 65 -7.13 11.71 -10.06
CA LEU A 65 -6.45 10.82 -9.13
C LEU A 65 -6.41 11.40 -7.71
N GLU A 66 -6.15 12.68 -7.59
CA GLU A 66 -6.17 13.37 -6.29
C GLU A 66 -7.56 13.30 -5.65
N ARG A 67 -8.62 13.44 -6.43
CA ARG A 67 -10.00 13.32 -5.94
C ARG A 67 -10.31 11.90 -5.49
N GLU A 68 -9.87 10.89 -6.25
CA GLU A 68 -10.02 9.49 -5.87
C GLU A 68 -9.33 9.21 -4.53
N LEU A 69 -8.12 9.72 -4.34
CA LEU A 69 -7.37 9.56 -3.10
C LEU A 69 -8.07 10.25 -1.92
N LYS A 70 -8.59 11.44 -2.11
CA LYS A 70 -9.34 12.14 -1.05
C LYS A 70 -10.55 11.33 -0.57
N ARG A 71 -11.19 10.58 -1.46
CA ARG A 71 -12.30 9.69 -1.12
C ARG A 71 -11.83 8.41 -0.43
N LEU A 72 -10.64 7.94 -0.80
CA LEU A 72 -10.10 6.68 -0.30
C LEU A 72 -9.49 6.80 1.10
N TRP A 73 -8.68 7.84 1.33
CA TRP A 73 -7.93 7.97 2.59
C TRP A 73 -8.77 7.82 3.86
N PRO A 74 -9.99 8.41 3.97
CA PRO A 74 -10.81 8.23 5.16
C PRO A 74 -11.29 6.81 5.40
N LYS A 75 -11.24 5.94 4.38
CA LYS A 75 -11.69 4.54 4.47
C LYS A 75 -10.57 3.60 4.88
N ILE A 76 -9.35 4.09 4.98
CA ILE A 76 -8.18 3.28 5.33
C ILE A 76 -7.83 3.49 6.80
N ASP A 77 -7.63 2.39 7.52
CA ASP A 77 -7.09 2.38 8.86
C ASP A 77 -5.57 2.33 8.78
N PHE A 78 -4.92 3.44 9.08
CA PHE A 78 -3.47 3.51 9.02
C PHE A 78 -2.82 2.98 10.29
N ILE A 79 -1.76 2.18 10.11
CA ILE A 79 -0.84 1.84 11.19
C ILE A 79 0.36 2.76 11.05
N GLU A 80 0.67 3.49 12.12
CA GLU A 80 1.76 4.47 12.11
C GLU A 80 3.12 3.77 12.04
N VAL A 81 4.09 4.44 11.42
CA VAL A 81 5.47 3.97 11.37
C VAL A 81 6.10 4.28 12.73
N SER A 82 5.83 3.41 13.68
CA SER A 82 6.27 3.55 15.07
C SER A 82 7.69 3.03 15.26
N ARG A 83 8.23 3.28 16.45
CA ARG A 83 9.52 2.72 16.86
C ARG A 83 9.51 1.19 16.75
N ASP A 84 8.46 0.54 17.24
CA ASP A 84 8.35 -0.93 17.22
C ASP A 84 8.31 -1.46 15.78
N ILE A 85 7.58 -0.81 14.90
CA ILE A 85 7.55 -1.19 13.48
C ILE A 85 8.94 -1.05 12.86
N CYS A 86 9.65 0.04 13.13
CA CYS A 86 11.00 0.26 12.62
C CYS A 86 11.99 -0.78 13.14
N ASP A 87 11.92 -1.11 14.43
CA ASP A 87 12.79 -2.12 15.04
C ASP A 87 12.55 -3.50 14.39
N SER A 88 11.27 -3.87 14.17
CA SER A 88 10.91 -5.11 13.50
C SER A 88 11.38 -5.12 12.04
N ALA A 89 11.16 -4.03 11.33
CA ALA A 89 11.53 -3.91 9.91
C ALA A 89 13.04 -4.07 9.71
N GLY A 90 13.84 -3.49 10.61
CA GLY A 90 15.30 -3.55 10.53
C GLY A 90 15.88 -4.96 10.69
N ARG A 91 15.13 -5.90 11.24
CA ARG A 91 15.57 -7.29 11.49
C ARG A 91 14.85 -8.30 10.63
N LEU A 92 13.84 -7.87 9.90
CA LEU A 92 12.97 -8.73 9.12
C LEU A 92 13.73 -9.38 7.97
N ALA A 93 13.51 -10.70 7.78
CA ALA A 93 14.03 -11.45 6.64
C ALA A 93 15.51 -11.15 6.36
N PRO A 94 16.44 -11.50 7.30
CA PRO A 94 17.84 -11.06 7.22
C PRO A 94 18.62 -11.61 6.02
N ARG A 95 18.06 -12.57 5.30
CA ARG A 95 18.66 -13.12 4.08
C ARG A 95 18.01 -12.59 2.80
N SER A 96 17.01 -11.73 2.95
CA SER A 96 16.28 -11.14 1.84
C SER A 96 16.93 -9.84 1.39
N ARG A 97 16.64 -9.46 0.13
CA ARG A 97 17.07 -8.18 -0.44
C ARG A 97 16.00 -7.09 -0.31
N LEU A 98 15.10 -7.23 0.66
CA LEU A 98 14.11 -6.20 0.93
C LEU A 98 14.78 -4.87 1.20
N ARG A 99 14.27 -3.82 0.56
CA ARG A 99 14.69 -2.45 0.86
C ARG A 99 13.97 -1.93 2.10
N SER A 100 14.44 -0.80 2.62
CA SER A 100 13.93 -0.25 3.88
C SER A 100 12.42 -0.01 3.87
N LEU A 101 11.88 0.57 2.81
CA LEU A 101 10.43 0.86 2.73
C LEU A 101 9.62 -0.43 2.57
N ASP A 102 10.12 -1.40 1.78
CA ASP A 102 9.47 -2.71 1.65
C ASP A 102 9.41 -3.42 2.99
N ALA A 103 10.50 -3.37 3.75
CA ALA A 103 10.57 -3.98 5.08
C ALA A 103 9.59 -3.32 6.06
N ILE A 104 9.40 -2.00 5.98
CA ILE A 104 8.45 -1.29 6.82
C ILE A 104 7.01 -1.70 6.47
N HIS A 105 6.66 -1.80 5.20
CA HIS A 105 5.34 -2.29 4.79
C HIS A 105 5.10 -3.72 5.29
N LEU A 106 6.08 -4.58 5.11
CA LEU A 106 5.97 -6.00 5.50
C LEU A 106 5.86 -6.16 7.01
N ALA A 107 6.66 -5.43 7.78
CA ALA A 107 6.57 -5.45 9.25
C ALA A 107 5.20 -4.96 9.72
N THR A 108 4.65 -3.95 9.07
CA THR A 108 3.32 -3.43 9.36
C THR A 108 2.24 -4.45 9.05
N TYR A 109 2.36 -5.15 7.92
CA TYR A 109 1.45 -6.25 7.56
C TYR A 109 1.50 -7.36 8.61
N PHE A 110 2.68 -7.78 9.03
CA PHE A 110 2.80 -8.84 10.05
C PHE A 110 2.18 -8.40 11.38
N ARG A 111 2.30 -7.13 11.75
CA ARG A 111 1.62 -6.60 12.93
C ARG A 111 0.09 -6.69 12.77
N ALA A 112 -0.44 -6.32 11.62
CA ALA A 112 -1.87 -6.43 11.33
C ALA A 112 -2.31 -7.91 11.37
N LYS A 113 -1.49 -8.81 10.86
CA LYS A 113 -1.76 -10.24 10.83
C LYS A 113 -1.79 -10.88 12.24
N GLU A 114 -1.04 -10.35 13.17
CA GLU A 114 -1.12 -10.77 14.57
C GLU A 114 -2.50 -10.50 15.17
N LEU A 115 -3.11 -9.38 14.76
CA LEU A 115 -4.45 -8.99 15.24
C LEU A 115 -5.56 -9.71 14.47
N ASP A 116 -5.35 -9.99 13.20
CA ASP A 116 -6.29 -10.71 12.34
C ASP A 116 -5.52 -11.66 11.43
N PRO A 117 -5.38 -12.96 11.83
CA PRO A 117 -4.64 -13.94 11.04
C PRO A 117 -5.18 -14.20 9.64
N THR A 118 -6.41 -13.79 9.35
CA THR A 118 -7.05 -13.99 8.04
C THR A 118 -6.81 -12.83 7.08
N ILE A 119 -6.11 -11.79 7.51
CA ILE A 119 -5.88 -10.62 6.65
C ILE A 119 -5.08 -10.98 5.40
N GLU A 120 -5.56 -10.53 4.25
CA GLU A 120 -4.89 -10.71 2.96
C GLU A 120 -4.10 -9.47 2.63
N ILE A 121 -2.86 -9.63 2.16
CA ILE A 121 -2.09 -8.50 1.65
C ILE A 121 -2.32 -8.35 0.15
N LEU A 122 -2.62 -7.12 -0.28
CA LEU A 122 -2.73 -6.74 -1.67
C LEU A 122 -1.43 -6.04 -2.07
N THR A 123 -0.60 -6.73 -2.83
CA THR A 123 0.69 -6.23 -3.30
C THR A 123 1.05 -6.85 -4.65
N PHE A 124 1.77 -6.09 -5.47
CA PHE A 124 2.38 -6.58 -6.71
C PHE A 124 3.90 -6.49 -6.65
N ASP A 125 4.45 -6.18 -5.47
CA ASP A 125 5.89 -6.15 -5.28
C ASP A 125 6.43 -7.57 -5.06
N GLU A 126 7.26 -8.04 -6.00
CA GLU A 126 7.79 -9.41 -5.95
C GLU A 126 8.69 -9.66 -4.74
N ARG A 127 9.42 -8.65 -4.28
CA ARG A 127 10.27 -8.80 -3.10
C ARG A 127 9.45 -9.03 -1.84
N ILE A 128 8.31 -8.32 -1.74
CA ILE A 128 7.38 -8.50 -0.62
C ILE A 128 6.69 -9.86 -0.73
N LYS A 129 6.22 -10.23 -1.91
CA LYS A 129 5.54 -11.52 -2.13
C LYS A 129 6.40 -12.70 -1.73
N GLN A 130 7.69 -12.65 -1.96
CA GLN A 130 8.62 -13.73 -1.62
C GLN A 130 8.73 -13.98 -0.11
N GLU A 131 8.32 -13.02 0.71
CA GLU A 131 8.45 -13.09 2.16
C GLU A 131 7.13 -13.37 2.90
N ILE A 132 6.08 -13.66 2.16
CA ILE A 132 4.74 -13.93 2.73
C ILE A 132 4.50 -15.42 2.91
#